data_4cd1b8dd06aaf42d410cabecf4c2b91d
#
_entry.id   4cd1b8dd06aaf42d410cabecf4c2b91d
#
_cell.length_a   1.000
_cell.length_b   1.000
_cell.length_c   1.000
_cell.angle_alpha   90.00
_cell.angle_beta   90.00
_cell.angle_gamma   90.00
#
_symmetry.space_group_name_H-M   'P 1'
#
loop_
_entity.id
_entity.type
_entity.pdbx_description
1 polymer ?
#
loop_
_entity_poly.entity_id
_entity_poly.type
_entity_poly.pdbx_seq_one_letter_code
_entity_poly.pdbx_strand_id
1 'polypeptide(L)'
;CLIIDADLLAREVVEPGEPAYARIVAEFGKQVLDADGQIDRKKLGAVVFGDPAKRKRLEEFTHPEIRQRQAAILAELITEGFEGIAIFDAALLVETGGAKTMDRLVVVYADEATQLRRIMLRDDISEEEAIQKIRSQMPLSLKVKQAHYVDNSGAREETERRVREVYQALLADLKAYQAAPA
;
A
#
# COMPACT_ATOMS: atom_id res chain seq x y z
N CYS A 1 -0.67 -17.80 -4.58
CA CYS A 1 -1.24 -16.60 -3.96
C CYS A 1 -1.51 -15.53 -5.02
N LEU A 2 -2.50 -14.71 -4.78
CA LEU A 2 -2.81 -13.53 -5.58
C LEU A 2 -2.27 -12.28 -4.87
N ILE A 3 -1.76 -11.32 -5.64
CA ILE A 3 -1.28 -10.03 -5.10
C ILE A 3 -2.21 -8.93 -5.59
N ILE A 4 -2.75 -8.13 -4.68
CA ILE A 4 -3.55 -6.94 -4.93
C ILE A 4 -2.69 -5.75 -4.49
N ASP A 5 -2.17 -4.99 -5.46
CA ASP A 5 -1.30 -3.85 -5.23
C ASP A 5 -2.14 -2.57 -5.03
N ALA A 6 -2.11 -2.02 -3.82
CA ALA A 6 -2.85 -0.80 -3.49
C ALA A 6 -2.37 0.44 -4.28
N ASP A 7 -1.08 0.48 -4.65
CA ASP A 7 -0.54 1.59 -5.44
C ASP A 7 -1.03 1.53 -6.90
N LEU A 8 -1.28 0.33 -7.44
CA LEU A 8 -1.95 0.15 -8.74
C LEU A 8 -3.42 0.58 -8.63
N LEU A 9 -4.15 0.10 -7.63
CA LEU A 9 -5.54 0.53 -7.42
C LEU A 9 -5.65 2.05 -7.25
N ALA A 10 -4.72 2.68 -6.52
CA ALA A 10 -4.68 4.13 -6.36
C ALA A 10 -4.40 4.89 -7.68
N ARG A 11 -3.85 4.24 -8.70
CA ARG A 11 -3.71 4.80 -10.05
C ARG A 11 -4.99 4.64 -10.85
N GLU A 12 -5.57 3.44 -10.83
CA GLU A 12 -6.79 3.11 -11.57
C GLU A 12 -7.96 4.02 -11.16
N VAL A 13 -8.19 4.21 -9.85
CA VAL A 13 -9.34 4.98 -9.35
C VAL A 13 -9.29 6.49 -9.67
N VAL A 14 -8.17 6.99 -10.18
CA VAL A 14 -8.02 8.38 -10.61
C VAL A 14 -7.88 8.53 -12.13
N GLU A 15 -8.16 7.49 -12.89
CA GLU A 15 -8.21 7.56 -14.36
C GLU A 15 -9.42 8.37 -14.85
N PRO A 16 -9.34 9.00 -16.03
CA PRO A 16 -10.47 9.72 -16.61
C PRO A 16 -11.71 8.85 -16.71
N GLY A 17 -12.82 9.34 -16.16
CA GLY A 17 -14.09 8.60 -16.07
C GLY A 17 -14.39 8.03 -14.69
N GLU A 18 -13.39 7.87 -13.83
CA GLU A 18 -13.58 7.38 -12.47
C GLU A 18 -14.14 8.48 -11.52
N PRO A 19 -14.90 8.11 -10.48
CA PRO A 19 -15.49 9.09 -9.56
C PRO A 19 -14.46 9.94 -8.82
N ALA A 20 -13.32 9.37 -8.41
CA ALA A 20 -12.26 10.12 -7.74
C ALA A 20 -11.60 11.13 -8.67
N TYR A 21 -11.41 10.81 -9.98
CA TYR A 21 -10.91 11.75 -10.97
C TYR A 21 -11.78 13.02 -11.03
N ALA A 22 -13.09 12.85 -11.16
CA ALA A 22 -14.01 13.97 -11.25
C ALA A 22 -13.94 14.88 -10.01
N ARG A 23 -13.87 14.28 -8.81
CA ARG A 23 -13.76 15.04 -7.54
C ARG A 23 -12.42 15.77 -7.43
N ILE A 24 -11.31 15.14 -7.83
CA ILE A 24 -9.96 15.74 -7.81
C ILE A 24 -9.92 16.95 -8.75
N VAL A 25 -10.45 16.84 -9.98
CA VAL A 25 -10.45 17.93 -10.94
C VAL A 25 -11.37 19.08 -10.47
N ALA A 26 -12.50 18.77 -9.85
CA ALA A 26 -13.40 19.77 -9.30
C ALA A 26 -12.77 20.55 -8.13
N GLU A 27 -12.04 19.87 -7.24
CA GLU A 27 -11.41 20.47 -6.05
C GLU A 27 -10.11 21.22 -6.36
N PHE A 28 -9.24 20.60 -7.14
CA PHE A 28 -7.88 21.13 -7.36
C PHE A 28 -7.70 21.84 -8.71
N GLY A 29 -8.72 21.78 -9.58
CA GLY A 29 -8.72 22.43 -10.88
C GLY A 29 -7.95 21.67 -11.96
N LYS A 30 -8.05 22.14 -13.20
CA LYS A 30 -7.37 21.52 -14.36
C LYS A 30 -5.83 21.62 -14.32
N GLN A 31 -5.30 22.43 -13.44
CA GLN A 31 -3.84 22.59 -13.27
C GLN A 31 -3.14 21.30 -12.81
N VAL A 32 -3.89 20.32 -12.26
CA VAL A 32 -3.34 19.02 -11.86
C VAL A 32 -3.35 17.99 -12.99
N LEU A 33 -3.76 18.40 -14.21
CA LEU A 33 -3.80 17.52 -15.38
C LEU A 33 -2.55 17.70 -16.26
N ASP A 34 -2.23 16.64 -16.98
CA ASP A 34 -1.29 16.67 -18.10
C ASP A 34 -1.97 17.12 -19.41
N ALA A 35 -1.22 17.05 -20.54
CA ALA A 35 -1.73 17.45 -21.86
C ALA A 35 -2.82 16.52 -22.38
N ASP A 36 -2.85 15.26 -21.93
CA ASP A 36 -3.82 14.24 -22.36
C ASP A 36 -5.05 14.20 -21.44
N GLY A 37 -5.12 15.11 -20.46
CA GLY A 37 -6.23 15.22 -19.51
C GLY A 37 -6.17 14.20 -18.38
N GLN A 38 -5.05 13.53 -18.17
CA GLN A 38 -4.81 12.60 -17.06
C GLN A 38 -4.31 13.33 -15.81
N ILE A 39 -4.48 12.74 -14.63
CA ILE A 39 -3.90 13.30 -13.39
C ILE A 39 -2.37 13.23 -13.47
N ASP A 40 -1.72 14.38 -13.56
CA ASP A 40 -0.27 14.51 -13.38
C ASP A 40 0.08 14.41 -11.90
N ARG A 41 0.66 13.28 -11.50
CA ARG A 41 0.99 13.00 -10.09
C ARG A 41 1.98 13.99 -9.49
N LYS A 42 2.90 14.55 -10.30
CA LYS A 42 3.85 15.56 -9.83
C LYS A 42 3.14 16.88 -9.55
N LYS A 43 2.26 17.31 -10.46
CA LYS A 43 1.48 18.53 -10.27
C LYS A 43 0.52 18.42 -9.11
N LEU A 44 -0.24 17.30 -9.02
CA LEU A 44 -1.13 17.04 -7.90
C LEU A 44 -0.35 16.96 -6.58
N GLY A 45 0.78 16.24 -6.57
CA GLY A 45 1.69 16.18 -5.43
C GLY A 45 2.14 17.56 -4.98
N ALA A 46 2.56 18.43 -5.88
CA ALA A 46 2.96 19.80 -5.56
C ALA A 46 1.82 20.65 -4.95
N VAL A 47 0.57 20.41 -5.39
CA VAL A 47 -0.61 21.11 -4.83
C VAL A 47 -0.95 20.67 -3.41
N VAL A 48 -0.76 19.39 -3.10
CA VAL A 48 -1.10 18.81 -1.76
C VAL A 48 0.11 18.75 -0.82
N PHE A 49 1.33 18.92 -1.35
CA PHE A 49 2.56 18.90 -0.56
C PHE A 49 2.59 20.09 0.40
N GLY A 50 2.84 19.82 1.69
CA GLY A 50 2.88 20.85 2.72
C GLY A 50 1.51 21.36 3.20
N ASP A 51 0.40 20.93 2.60
CA ASP A 51 -0.95 21.31 3.00
C ASP A 51 -1.74 20.08 3.51
N PRO A 52 -1.82 19.87 4.84
CA PRO A 52 -2.53 18.72 5.42
C PRO A 52 -4.02 18.68 5.07
N ALA A 53 -4.67 19.85 4.90
CA ALA A 53 -6.09 19.91 4.58
C ALA A 53 -6.34 19.41 3.13
N LYS A 54 -5.52 19.86 2.19
CA LYS A 54 -5.60 19.37 0.80
C LYS A 54 -5.27 17.90 0.68
N ARG A 55 -4.26 17.42 1.43
CA ARG A 55 -3.94 15.99 1.49
C ARG A 55 -5.13 15.19 1.99
N LYS A 56 -5.76 15.61 3.08
CA LYS A 56 -6.96 14.97 3.63
C LYS A 56 -8.10 14.95 2.61
N ARG A 57 -8.31 16.04 1.86
CA ARG A 57 -9.33 16.07 0.80
C ARG A 57 -9.04 15.05 -0.31
N LEU A 58 -7.79 14.94 -0.74
CA LEU A 58 -7.40 13.93 -1.73
C LEU A 58 -7.66 12.50 -1.21
N GLU A 59 -7.30 12.23 0.04
CA GLU A 59 -7.55 10.94 0.70
C GLU A 59 -9.06 10.63 0.81
N GLU A 60 -9.90 11.62 1.13
CA GLU A 60 -11.36 11.49 1.16
C GLU A 60 -11.96 11.12 -0.20
N PHE A 61 -11.32 11.51 -1.30
CA PHE A 61 -11.77 11.15 -2.65
C PHE A 61 -11.27 9.78 -3.10
N THR A 62 -10.06 9.41 -2.74
CA THR A 62 -9.40 8.21 -3.25
C THR A 62 -9.60 6.98 -2.38
N HIS A 63 -9.55 7.10 -1.05
CA HIS A 63 -9.62 5.94 -0.16
C HIS A 63 -10.96 5.14 -0.25
N PRO A 64 -12.14 5.78 -0.40
CA PRO A 64 -13.38 5.03 -0.60
C PRO A 64 -13.37 4.22 -1.89
N GLU A 65 -12.89 4.79 -2.98
CA GLU A 65 -12.84 4.14 -4.29
C GLU A 65 -11.84 2.96 -4.30
N ILE A 66 -10.68 3.14 -3.66
CA ILE A 66 -9.70 2.05 -3.49
C ILE A 66 -10.31 0.89 -2.70
N ARG A 67 -10.99 1.18 -1.58
CA ARG A 67 -11.67 0.15 -0.78
C ARG A 67 -12.78 -0.57 -1.55
N GLN A 68 -13.54 0.18 -2.34
CA GLN A 68 -14.60 -0.40 -3.18
C GLN A 68 -14.00 -1.32 -4.26
N ARG A 69 -12.91 -0.90 -4.91
CA ARG A 69 -12.22 -1.71 -5.91
C ARG A 69 -11.63 -2.98 -5.29
N GLN A 70 -10.99 -2.86 -4.13
CA GLN A 70 -10.51 -4.01 -3.35
C GLN A 70 -11.64 -4.98 -3.01
N ALA A 71 -12.76 -4.47 -2.51
CA ALA A 71 -13.91 -5.30 -2.16
C ALA A 71 -14.50 -6.02 -3.37
N ALA A 72 -14.54 -5.36 -4.54
CA ALA A 72 -14.99 -5.97 -5.79
C ALA A 72 -14.07 -7.13 -6.21
N ILE A 73 -12.75 -6.95 -6.16
CA ILE A 73 -11.77 -8.01 -6.47
C ILE A 73 -11.95 -9.20 -5.51
N LEU A 74 -12.12 -8.95 -4.21
CA LEU A 74 -12.34 -10.04 -3.24
C LEU A 74 -13.66 -10.77 -3.48
N ALA A 75 -14.74 -10.06 -3.82
CA ALA A 75 -16.03 -10.67 -4.16
C ALA A 75 -15.94 -11.54 -5.41
N GLU A 76 -15.19 -11.11 -6.42
CA GLU A 76 -14.94 -11.90 -7.63
C GLU A 76 -14.16 -13.18 -7.31
N LEU A 77 -13.10 -13.10 -6.52
CA LEU A 77 -12.34 -14.25 -6.07
C LEU A 77 -13.21 -15.27 -5.30
N ILE A 78 -14.09 -14.79 -4.43
CA ILE A 78 -15.03 -15.66 -3.70
C ILE A 78 -15.99 -16.35 -4.68
N THR A 79 -16.50 -15.61 -5.65
CA THR A 79 -17.43 -16.15 -6.67
C THR A 79 -16.77 -17.20 -7.56
N GLU A 80 -15.49 -17.02 -7.86
CA GLU A 80 -14.67 -17.96 -8.63
C GLU A 80 -14.19 -19.17 -7.81
N GLY A 81 -14.50 -19.21 -6.50
CA GLY A 81 -14.09 -20.31 -5.61
C GLY A 81 -12.60 -20.30 -5.32
N PHE A 82 -11.97 -19.14 -5.21
CA PHE A 82 -10.55 -19.03 -4.88
C PHE A 82 -10.27 -19.52 -3.45
N GLU A 83 -9.50 -20.59 -3.31
CA GLU A 83 -9.15 -21.22 -2.03
C GLU A 83 -7.70 -20.92 -1.59
N GLY A 84 -7.10 -19.86 -2.12
CA GLY A 84 -5.70 -19.50 -1.88
C GLY A 84 -5.49 -18.36 -0.90
N ILE A 85 -4.27 -17.84 -0.88
CA ILE A 85 -3.89 -16.65 -0.12
C ILE A 85 -3.97 -15.44 -1.05
N ALA A 86 -4.77 -14.43 -0.70
CA ALA A 86 -4.76 -13.12 -1.32
C ALA A 86 -3.92 -12.16 -0.46
N ILE A 87 -2.93 -11.53 -1.06
CA ILE A 87 -2.03 -10.57 -0.40
C ILE A 87 -2.42 -9.17 -0.86
N PHE A 88 -2.82 -8.32 0.09
CA PHE A 88 -3.04 -6.90 -0.16
C PHE A 88 -1.76 -6.12 0.19
N ASP A 89 -1.02 -5.69 -0.83
CA ASP A 89 0.23 -4.93 -0.68
C ASP A 89 -0.09 -3.44 -0.57
N ALA A 90 0.12 -2.88 0.63
CA ALA A 90 -0.19 -1.48 0.92
C ALA A 90 0.73 -0.90 2.00
N ALA A 91 1.52 0.11 1.66
CA ALA A 91 2.48 0.74 2.57
C ALA A 91 1.83 1.36 3.82
N LEU A 92 0.61 1.89 3.71
CA LEU A 92 -0.11 2.59 4.77
C LEU A 92 -1.24 1.76 5.41
N LEU A 93 -1.23 0.44 5.23
CA LEU A 93 -2.32 -0.44 5.69
C LEU A 93 -2.56 -0.35 7.20
N VAL A 94 -1.49 -0.25 7.99
CA VAL A 94 -1.56 -0.14 9.45
C VAL A 94 -2.07 1.23 9.87
N GLU A 95 -1.52 2.30 9.30
CA GLU A 95 -1.87 3.69 9.60
C GLU A 95 -3.34 4.02 9.28
N THR A 96 -3.86 3.48 8.20
CA THR A 96 -5.26 3.68 7.78
C THR A 96 -6.24 2.76 8.52
N GLY A 97 -5.73 1.86 9.35
CA GLY A 97 -6.54 0.88 10.09
C GLY A 97 -7.02 -0.30 9.25
N GLY A 98 -6.63 -0.40 7.97
CA GLY A 98 -7.00 -1.50 7.08
C GLY A 98 -6.48 -2.87 7.55
N ALA A 99 -5.39 -2.90 8.30
CA ALA A 99 -4.86 -4.12 8.88
C ALA A 99 -5.86 -4.88 9.78
N LYS A 100 -6.85 -4.18 10.35
CA LYS A 100 -7.89 -4.79 11.20
C LYS A 100 -8.88 -5.68 10.44
N THR A 101 -8.95 -5.55 9.13
CA THR A 101 -9.83 -6.33 8.26
C THR A 101 -9.11 -7.49 7.59
N MET A 102 -7.83 -7.70 7.90
CA MET A 102 -7.00 -8.77 7.36
C MET A 102 -6.88 -9.91 8.36
N ASP A 103 -6.88 -11.14 7.88
CA ASP A 103 -6.68 -12.34 8.74
C ASP A 103 -5.26 -12.37 9.31
N ARG A 104 -4.29 -11.89 8.55
CA ARG A 104 -2.87 -11.83 8.94
C ARG A 104 -2.23 -10.56 8.41
N LEU A 105 -1.27 -10.06 9.15
CA LEU A 105 -0.44 -8.93 8.77
C LEU A 105 1.02 -9.39 8.61
N VAL A 106 1.62 -9.05 7.48
CA VAL A 106 3.05 -9.25 7.22
C VAL A 106 3.70 -7.89 7.02
N VAL A 107 4.77 -7.61 7.74
CA VAL A 107 5.53 -6.36 7.60
C VAL A 107 6.91 -6.67 7.02
N VAL A 108 7.25 -6.04 5.91
CA VAL A 108 8.62 -6.06 5.39
C VAL A 108 9.40 -4.95 6.11
N TYR A 109 10.37 -5.38 6.92
CA TYR A 109 11.18 -4.49 7.75
C TYR A 109 12.55 -4.26 7.11
N ALA A 110 13.06 -3.06 7.25
CA ALA A 110 14.48 -2.75 7.11
C ALA A 110 14.87 -1.74 8.20
N ASP A 111 16.12 -1.82 8.69
CA ASP A 111 16.65 -0.81 9.60
C ASP A 111 16.68 0.58 8.94
N GLU A 112 16.67 1.64 9.76
CA GLU A 112 16.53 3.02 9.27
C GLU A 112 17.69 3.43 8.34
N ALA A 113 18.92 2.98 8.63
CA ALA A 113 20.08 3.27 7.78
C ALA A 113 19.95 2.61 6.39
N THR A 114 19.43 1.38 6.36
CA THR A 114 19.15 0.66 5.10
C THR A 114 18.01 1.30 4.34
N GLN A 115 16.92 1.72 5.01
CA GLN A 115 15.82 2.46 4.39
C GLN A 115 16.33 3.75 3.75
N LEU A 116 17.07 4.56 4.51
CA LEU A 116 17.65 5.83 4.07
C LEU A 116 18.48 5.67 2.80
N ARG A 117 19.46 4.76 2.85
CA ARG A 117 20.33 4.49 1.71
C ARG A 117 19.54 4.04 0.47
N ARG A 118 18.57 3.12 0.64
CA ARG A 118 17.78 2.59 -0.48
C ARG A 118 16.87 3.65 -1.10
N ILE A 119 16.25 4.51 -0.29
CA ILE A 119 15.38 5.59 -0.78
C ILE A 119 16.21 6.62 -1.54
N MET A 120 17.34 7.06 -1.00
CA MET A 120 18.24 8.00 -1.69
C MET A 120 18.68 7.46 -3.06
N LEU A 121 19.08 6.19 -3.14
CA LEU A 121 19.52 5.56 -4.40
C LEU A 121 18.39 5.35 -5.41
N ARG A 122 17.19 4.98 -4.94
CA ARG A 122 16.05 4.68 -5.81
C ARG A 122 15.43 5.95 -6.40
N ASP A 123 15.31 6.99 -5.57
CA ASP A 123 14.55 8.19 -5.91
C ASP A 123 15.45 9.36 -6.36
N ASP A 124 16.79 9.19 -6.27
CA ASP A 124 17.80 10.20 -6.56
C ASP A 124 17.54 11.53 -5.81
N ILE A 125 17.37 11.41 -4.48
CA ILE A 125 17.03 12.53 -3.60
C ILE A 125 18.06 12.70 -2.48
N SER A 126 18.04 13.90 -1.86
CA SER A 126 18.89 14.21 -0.71
C SER A 126 18.56 13.37 0.54
N GLU A 127 19.50 13.33 1.48
CA GLU A 127 19.30 12.68 2.78
C GLU A 127 18.13 13.29 3.55
N GLU A 128 18.01 14.62 3.52
CA GLU A 128 16.93 15.35 4.21
C GLU A 128 15.55 14.98 3.65
N GLU A 129 15.42 14.90 2.33
CA GLU A 129 14.18 14.47 1.67
C GLU A 129 13.85 13.01 1.96
N ALA A 130 14.86 12.13 1.99
CA ALA A 130 14.68 10.73 2.34
C ALA A 130 14.21 10.55 3.80
N ILE A 131 14.81 11.29 4.75
CA ILE A 131 14.39 11.31 6.15
C ILE A 131 12.93 11.79 6.28
N GLN A 132 12.53 12.84 5.56
CA GLN A 132 11.15 13.31 5.55
C GLN A 132 10.18 12.23 5.05
N LYS A 133 10.54 11.49 3.99
CA LYS A 133 9.74 10.36 3.49
C LYS A 133 9.59 9.25 4.54
N ILE A 134 10.69 8.86 5.21
CA ILE A 134 10.65 7.84 6.27
C ILE A 134 9.74 8.30 7.42
N ARG A 135 9.89 9.55 7.87
CA ARG A 135 9.11 10.12 8.99
C ARG A 135 7.66 10.40 8.65
N SER A 136 7.28 10.42 7.38
CA SER A 136 5.88 10.58 6.96
C SER A 136 5.03 9.32 7.19
N GLN A 137 5.65 8.20 7.51
CA GLN A 137 5.00 6.92 7.82
C GLN A 137 5.23 6.52 9.28
N MET A 138 4.40 5.61 9.77
CA MET A 138 4.60 4.99 11.08
C MET A 138 5.94 4.23 11.10
N PRO A 139 6.76 4.38 12.16
CA PRO A 139 8.00 3.62 12.29
C PRO A 139 7.78 2.11 12.13
N LEU A 140 8.58 1.45 11.29
CA LEU A 140 8.46 0.01 11.05
C LEU A 140 8.62 -0.81 12.34
N SER A 141 9.44 -0.33 13.28
CA SER A 141 9.60 -0.94 14.61
C SER A 141 8.30 -1.03 15.42
N LEU A 142 7.32 -0.18 15.13
CA LEU A 142 5.98 -0.26 15.74
C LEU A 142 5.07 -1.21 14.96
N LYS A 143 5.19 -1.26 13.64
CA LYS A 143 4.39 -2.16 12.80
C LYS A 143 4.71 -3.63 13.05
N VAL A 144 5.99 -3.99 13.24
CA VAL A 144 6.42 -5.39 13.45
C VAL A 144 5.95 -6.00 14.78
N LYS A 145 5.57 -5.20 15.77
CA LYS A 145 5.11 -5.70 17.08
C LYS A 145 3.81 -6.50 17.02
N GLN A 146 3.03 -6.35 15.96
CA GLN A 146 1.68 -6.90 15.83
C GLN A 146 1.54 -7.82 14.60
N ALA A 147 2.67 -8.21 13.99
CA ALA A 147 2.65 -8.86 12.68
C ALA A 147 3.71 -9.97 12.58
N HIS A 148 3.54 -10.89 11.64
CA HIS A 148 4.68 -11.58 11.06
C HIS A 148 5.56 -10.54 10.36
N TYR A 149 6.87 -10.69 10.40
CA TYR A 149 7.75 -9.75 9.70
C TYR A 149 8.85 -10.46 8.93
N VAL A 150 9.27 -9.82 7.86
CA VAL A 150 10.41 -10.21 7.03
C VAL A 150 11.47 -9.14 7.19
N ASP A 151 12.62 -9.50 7.78
CA ASP A 151 13.76 -8.59 7.82
C ASP A 151 14.46 -8.58 6.45
N ASN A 152 14.50 -7.40 5.86
CA ASN A 152 15.13 -7.11 4.58
C ASN A 152 16.31 -6.14 4.72
N SER A 153 16.91 -6.06 5.91
CA SER A 153 18.10 -5.20 6.16
C SER A 153 19.38 -5.83 5.62
N GLY A 154 19.45 -7.16 5.63
CA GLY A 154 20.65 -7.95 5.31
C GLY A 154 20.77 -8.40 3.86
N ALA A 155 21.41 -9.55 3.68
CA ALA A 155 21.62 -10.19 2.39
C ALA A 155 20.29 -10.72 1.81
N ARG A 156 20.21 -10.78 0.48
CA ARG A 156 19.01 -11.23 -0.24
C ARG A 156 18.62 -12.66 0.13
N GLU A 157 19.59 -13.53 0.27
CA GLU A 157 19.39 -14.95 0.60
C GLU A 157 18.71 -15.13 1.97
N GLU A 158 19.07 -14.29 2.94
CA GLU A 158 18.45 -14.27 4.26
C GLU A 158 16.99 -13.78 4.19
N THR A 159 16.75 -12.73 3.44
CA THR A 159 15.40 -12.23 3.16
C THR A 159 14.55 -13.31 2.51
N GLU A 160 15.06 -13.98 1.48
CA GLU A 160 14.35 -15.07 0.79
C GLU A 160 14.06 -16.26 1.71
N ARG A 161 14.98 -16.60 2.60
CA ARG A 161 14.76 -17.64 3.62
C ARG A 161 13.62 -17.24 4.53
N ARG A 162 13.59 -16.00 5.02
CA ARG A 162 12.55 -15.49 5.90
C ARG A 162 11.19 -15.40 5.22
N VAL A 163 11.16 -15.00 3.95
CA VAL A 163 9.94 -15.01 3.13
C VAL A 163 9.36 -16.43 3.05
N ARG A 164 10.20 -17.44 2.80
CA ARG A 164 9.74 -18.85 2.75
C ARG A 164 9.16 -19.31 4.09
N GLU A 165 9.78 -18.96 5.21
CA GLU A 165 9.28 -19.31 6.55
C GLU A 165 7.90 -18.69 6.81
N VAL A 166 7.75 -17.37 6.56
CA VAL A 166 6.47 -16.68 6.72
C VAL A 166 5.40 -17.27 5.79
N TYR A 167 5.75 -17.54 4.54
CA TYR A 167 4.82 -18.15 3.59
C TYR A 167 4.35 -19.55 4.03
N GLN A 168 5.25 -20.38 4.57
CA GLN A 168 4.88 -21.69 5.11
C GLN A 168 3.95 -21.56 6.33
N ALA A 169 4.17 -20.58 7.20
CA ALA A 169 3.27 -20.30 8.31
C ALA A 169 1.86 -19.89 7.82
N LEU A 170 1.78 -19.02 6.81
CA LEU A 170 0.50 -18.64 6.22
C LEU A 170 -0.23 -19.81 5.55
N LEU A 171 0.49 -20.72 4.90
CA LEU A 171 -0.08 -21.94 4.33
C LEU A 171 -0.62 -22.89 5.42
N ALA A 172 0.07 -22.98 6.56
CA ALA A 172 -0.43 -23.77 7.70
C ALA A 172 -1.70 -23.17 8.28
N ASP A 173 -1.77 -21.84 8.43
CA ASP A 173 -2.96 -21.13 8.87
C ASP A 173 -4.14 -21.33 7.91
N LEU A 174 -3.91 -21.25 6.60
CA LEU A 174 -4.95 -21.51 5.59
C LEU A 174 -5.51 -22.92 5.70
N LYS A 175 -4.66 -23.93 5.83
CA LYS A 175 -5.09 -25.33 6.02
C LYS A 175 -5.92 -25.52 7.30
N ALA A 176 -5.50 -24.86 8.39
CA ALA A 176 -6.25 -24.92 9.64
C ALA A 176 -7.62 -24.25 9.51
N TYR A 177 -7.71 -23.12 8.78
CA TYR A 177 -8.96 -22.43 8.48
C TYR A 177 -9.90 -23.31 7.64
N GLN A 178 -9.40 -23.94 6.58
CA GLN A 178 -10.18 -24.83 5.70
C GLN A 178 -10.66 -26.13 6.41
N ALA A 179 -9.93 -26.59 7.42
CA ALA A 179 -10.30 -27.77 8.21
C ALA A 179 -11.26 -27.46 9.37
N ALA A 180 -11.51 -26.18 9.68
CA ALA A 180 -12.45 -25.81 10.75
C ALA A 180 -13.88 -26.09 10.31
N PRO A 181 -14.71 -26.71 11.15
CA PRO A 181 -16.14 -26.92 10.85
C PRO A 181 -16.84 -25.54 10.75
N ALA A 182 -17.73 -25.41 9.77
CA ALA A 182 -18.53 -24.21 9.54
C ALA A 182 -19.51 -23.95 10.69
#